data_0eb7434d6c91b00f2eac6ef8fec1276e
#
_entry.id   0eb7434d6c91b00f2eac6ef8fec1276e
#
_cell.length_a   1.000
_cell.length_b   1.000
_cell.length_c   1.000
_cell.angle_alpha   90.00
_cell.angle_beta   90.00
_cell.angle_gamma   90.00
#
_symmetry.space_group_name_H-M   'P 1'
#
loop_
_entity.id
_entity.type
_entity.pdbx_description
1 polymer ?
#
loop_
_entity_poly.entity_id
_entity_poly.type
_entity_poly.pdbx_seq_one_letter_code
_entity_poly.pdbx_strand_id
1 'polypeptide(L)'
;MLLRGALKAREEIMAGQQPRMKVLSIFGTRPEAIKMAPLVRALAAEPGIDSRICITGQHQSMLQQVLDMFELKADYSLDVMRPDQTLNSLTAALYAAIDPILDEMKPDKVLVHGDTTSAMVAAMSAFHRRIPIGHVEAGLRTGDIRQPWPEEMNRRCIDLISDHLFAPTAESRRNVLGERLQGISFVTGNTVIDALHLTAQRIDSNRQLRHALDRQFSFLVPERKVLVVTGHRRENFGDGFLNICKALGELARRDDIQIVYPVHLNPNVLGPVTEHLGDLPNVHLIKPLDYLSFVRLMQRAHVILTDSGGVQEEAPSLGKPVLVMRDVTERPEAVAAGTVRLVGTETDAIIRGVNALFDDDALWQRASHAANPYGDGKASARIVDALMGRPVDEFVAELPRYRTDPVDVQLDTLIQPQPQPQHQHNQMRSMAG
;
A
#
# COMPACT_ATOMS: atom_id res chain seq x y z
N MET A 1 23.59 28.65 26.22
CA MET A 1 23.24 27.41 25.50
C MET A 1 23.86 27.37 24.10
N LEU A 2 23.73 28.41 23.29
CA LEU A 2 24.31 28.53 21.94
C LEU A 2 25.84 28.34 21.87
N LEU A 3 26.61 28.83 22.86
CA LEU A 3 28.07 28.67 22.90
C LEU A 3 28.52 27.20 23.15
N ARG A 4 27.77 26.41 23.91
CA ARG A 4 28.09 24.99 24.13
C ARG A 4 27.84 24.14 22.88
N GLY A 5 26.78 24.45 22.09
CA GLY A 5 26.51 23.80 20.81
C GLY A 5 27.58 24.10 19.78
N ALA A 6 28.05 25.36 19.70
CA ALA A 6 29.11 25.76 18.79
C ALA A 6 30.49 25.18 19.17
N LEU A 7 30.77 25.01 20.47
CA LEU A 7 31.98 24.35 20.95
C LEU A 7 31.97 22.86 20.64
N LYS A 8 30.87 22.16 20.83
CA LYS A 8 30.73 20.73 20.51
C LYS A 8 30.86 20.48 19.00
N ALA A 9 30.20 21.29 18.17
CA ALA A 9 30.37 21.22 16.71
C ALA A 9 31.83 21.49 16.26
N ARG A 10 32.53 22.40 16.94
CA ARG A 10 33.94 22.68 16.68
C ARG A 10 34.85 21.55 17.12
N GLU A 11 34.56 20.89 18.22
CA GLU A 11 35.28 19.69 18.71
C GLU A 11 35.08 18.49 17.77
N GLU A 12 33.87 18.30 17.26
CA GLU A 12 33.53 17.24 16.27
C GLU A 12 34.21 17.50 14.91
N ILE A 13 34.29 18.75 14.46
CA ILE A 13 35.02 19.14 13.25
C ILE A 13 36.54 18.93 13.42
N MET A 14 37.10 19.22 14.61
CA MET A 14 38.51 18.98 14.93
C MET A 14 38.83 17.49 15.06
N ALA A 15 37.86 16.64 15.37
CA ALA A 15 37.97 15.19 15.38
C ALA A 15 37.80 14.54 13.99
N GLY A 16 37.59 15.33 12.91
CA GLY A 16 37.40 14.85 11.55
C GLY A 16 35.99 14.22 11.29
N GLN A 17 35.09 14.32 12.25
CA GLN A 17 33.69 13.87 12.07
C GLN A 17 32.83 15.05 11.60
N GLN A 18 32.32 14.98 10.38
CA GLN A 18 31.30 15.94 9.94
C GLN A 18 30.03 15.77 10.80
N PRO A 19 29.35 16.89 11.16
CA PRO A 19 28.09 16.80 11.90
C PRO A 19 27.08 16.00 11.10
N ARG A 20 26.51 14.96 11.73
CA ARG A 20 25.51 14.10 11.11
C ARG A 20 24.16 14.82 11.06
N MET A 21 23.45 14.74 9.92
CA MET A 21 22.09 15.25 9.77
C MET A 21 21.15 14.45 10.68
N LYS A 22 20.43 15.12 11.56
CA LYS A 22 19.44 14.51 12.45
C LYS A 22 18.10 14.39 11.74
N VAL A 23 17.67 13.18 11.45
CA VAL A 23 16.41 12.89 10.78
C VAL A 23 15.48 12.18 11.75
N LEU A 24 14.28 12.75 11.99
CA LEU A 24 13.23 12.14 12.78
C LEU A 24 12.11 11.63 11.87
N SER A 25 11.93 10.32 11.82
CA SER A 25 10.82 9.67 11.12
C SER A 25 9.65 9.45 12.07
N ILE A 26 8.47 10.02 11.75
CA ILE A 26 7.27 9.94 12.61
C ILE A 26 6.17 9.19 11.87
N PHE A 27 5.65 8.12 12.46
CA PHE A 27 4.56 7.32 11.91
C PHE A 27 3.78 6.61 13.01
N GLY A 28 2.53 6.17 12.74
CA GLY A 28 1.66 5.67 13.80
C GLY A 28 0.87 4.42 13.48
N THR A 29 0.69 4.08 12.20
CA THR A 29 -0.11 2.94 11.78
C THR A 29 0.75 1.79 11.25
N ARG A 30 0.17 0.58 11.21
CA ARG A 30 0.84 -0.59 10.63
C ARG A 30 1.24 -0.38 9.15
N PRO A 31 0.37 0.15 8.26
CA PRO A 31 0.76 0.41 6.87
C PRO A 31 1.90 1.43 6.74
N GLU A 32 1.88 2.50 7.52
CA GLU A 32 2.98 3.47 7.54
C GLU A 32 4.29 2.82 7.99
N ALA A 33 4.26 2.00 9.05
CA ALA A 33 5.44 1.31 9.55
C ALA A 33 6.06 0.35 8.52
N ILE A 34 5.23 -0.41 7.79
CA ILE A 34 5.69 -1.30 6.72
C ILE A 34 6.44 -0.47 5.66
N LYS A 35 5.85 0.63 5.21
CA LYS A 35 6.41 1.48 4.16
C LYS A 35 7.62 2.31 4.62
N MET A 36 7.66 2.70 5.90
CA MET A 36 8.77 3.46 6.47
C MET A 36 9.96 2.59 6.90
N ALA A 37 9.75 1.32 7.22
CA ALA A 37 10.80 0.43 7.70
C ALA A 37 12.03 0.32 6.78
N PRO A 38 11.89 0.11 5.46
CA PRO A 38 13.05 0.07 4.56
C PRO A 38 13.78 1.42 4.53
N LEU A 39 13.04 2.54 4.54
CA LEU A 39 13.63 3.87 4.55
C LEU A 39 14.40 4.14 5.83
N VAL A 40 13.83 3.85 6.99
CA VAL A 40 14.50 4.03 8.28
C VAL A 40 15.77 3.18 8.36
N ARG A 41 15.77 1.95 7.84
CA ARG A 41 16.97 1.12 7.74
C ARG A 41 18.03 1.74 6.83
N ALA A 42 17.62 2.28 5.69
CA ALA A 42 18.53 2.96 4.77
C ALA A 42 19.15 4.23 5.40
N LEU A 43 18.31 5.02 6.10
CA LEU A 43 18.77 6.20 6.85
C LEU A 43 19.75 5.83 7.97
N ALA A 44 19.49 4.76 8.72
CA ALA A 44 20.36 4.30 9.79
C ALA A 44 21.71 3.75 9.27
N ALA A 45 21.73 3.22 8.04
CA ALA A 45 22.93 2.74 7.37
C ALA A 45 23.78 3.87 6.76
N GLU A 46 23.23 5.09 6.58
CA GLU A 46 23.93 6.23 6.02
C GLU A 46 24.81 6.90 7.09
N PRO A 47 26.15 6.90 6.95
CA PRO A 47 27.05 7.45 7.96
C PRO A 47 26.83 8.94 8.28
N GLY A 48 26.34 9.71 7.29
CA GLY A 48 26.05 11.14 7.41
C GLY A 48 24.73 11.46 8.13
N ILE A 49 23.94 10.46 8.53
CA ILE A 49 22.63 10.63 9.14
C ILE A 49 22.60 10.07 10.58
N ASP A 50 22.00 10.82 11.51
CA ASP A 50 21.53 10.34 12.82
C ASP A 50 20.01 10.13 12.71
N SER A 51 19.62 8.90 12.40
CA SER A 51 18.21 8.52 12.18
C SER A 51 17.54 8.13 13.48
N ARG A 52 16.36 8.74 13.78
CA ARG A 52 15.54 8.43 14.93
C ARG A 52 14.10 8.15 14.52
N ILE A 53 13.45 7.29 15.30
CA ILE A 53 12.07 6.85 15.08
C ILE A 53 11.18 7.33 16.21
N CYS A 54 10.08 8.01 15.86
CA CYS A 54 9.00 8.31 16.78
C CYS A 54 7.71 7.61 16.32
N ILE A 55 7.13 6.77 17.18
CA ILE A 55 5.85 6.11 16.92
C ILE A 55 4.74 6.79 17.72
N THR A 56 3.59 7.04 17.06
CA THR A 56 2.47 7.75 17.70
C THR A 56 1.49 6.83 18.42
N GLY A 57 1.70 5.50 18.36
CA GLY A 57 0.98 4.52 19.18
C GLY A 57 -0.45 4.20 18.76
N GLN A 58 -0.84 4.49 17.51
CA GLN A 58 -2.22 4.27 17.05
C GLN A 58 -2.66 2.79 17.10
N HIS A 59 -1.74 1.82 16.96
CA HIS A 59 -1.97 0.37 17.07
C HIS A 59 -0.72 -0.31 17.64
N GLN A 60 -0.43 -0.13 18.91
CA GLN A 60 0.86 -0.53 19.53
C GLN A 60 1.26 -1.98 19.24
N SER A 61 0.36 -2.97 19.42
CA SER A 61 0.70 -4.39 19.23
C SER A 61 0.99 -4.74 17.76
N MET A 62 0.19 -4.22 16.80
CA MET A 62 0.39 -4.48 15.37
C MET A 62 1.59 -3.70 14.82
N LEU A 63 1.84 -2.50 15.34
CA LEU A 63 2.99 -1.70 14.98
C LEU A 63 4.28 -2.36 15.48
N GLN A 64 4.28 -2.86 16.72
CA GLN A 64 5.43 -3.55 17.30
C GLN A 64 5.82 -4.80 16.49
N GLN A 65 4.84 -5.59 16.01
CA GLN A 65 5.12 -6.73 15.13
C GLN A 65 5.88 -6.33 13.87
N VAL A 66 5.56 -5.17 13.27
CA VAL A 66 6.29 -4.67 12.10
C VAL A 66 7.70 -4.22 12.47
N LEU A 67 7.85 -3.49 13.57
CA LEU A 67 9.16 -3.07 14.06
C LEU A 67 10.06 -4.28 14.34
N ASP A 68 9.55 -5.29 15.03
CA ASP A 68 10.27 -6.54 15.33
C ASP A 68 10.63 -7.30 14.04
N MET A 69 9.72 -7.34 13.08
CA MET A 69 9.95 -7.98 11.78
C MET A 69 11.11 -7.32 11.02
N PHE A 70 11.21 -5.99 11.04
CA PHE A 70 12.30 -5.26 10.38
C PHE A 70 13.50 -4.99 11.30
N GLU A 71 13.50 -5.53 12.53
CA GLU A 71 14.57 -5.35 13.52
C GLU A 71 14.81 -3.88 13.87
N LEU A 72 13.71 -3.11 13.97
CA LEU A 72 13.70 -1.70 14.31
C LEU A 72 13.29 -1.49 15.77
N LYS A 73 13.83 -0.44 16.36
CA LYS A 73 13.47 0.03 17.69
C LYS A 73 13.08 1.50 17.63
N ALA A 74 11.90 1.84 18.17
CA ALA A 74 11.52 3.23 18.30
C ALA A 74 12.36 3.93 19.40
N ASP A 75 12.85 5.13 19.10
CA ASP A 75 13.53 5.99 20.06
C ASP A 75 12.52 6.71 20.96
N TYR A 76 11.38 7.07 20.38
CA TYR A 76 10.26 7.72 21.06
C TYR A 76 8.97 6.95 20.77
N SER A 77 8.18 6.71 21.82
CA SER A 77 6.88 6.07 21.72
C SER A 77 5.85 6.92 22.46
N LEU A 78 4.85 7.40 21.70
CA LEU A 78 3.74 8.19 22.23
C LEU A 78 2.56 7.26 22.54
N ASP A 79 1.85 7.53 23.62
CA ASP A 79 0.60 6.84 23.97
C ASP A 79 -0.55 7.83 23.93
N VAL A 80 -0.96 8.20 22.70
CA VAL A 80 -1.99 9.24 22.49
C VAL A 80 -3.37 8.68 22.20
N MET A 81 -3.49 7.39 21.92
CA MET A 81 -4.77 6.78 21.55
C MET A 81 -5.63 6.50 22.79
N ARG A 82 -6.91 6.84 22.69
CA ARG A 82 -7.94 6.57 23.71
C ARG A 82 -9.17 5.98 23.02
N PRO A 83 -9.94 5.12 23.68
CA PRO A 83 -11.23 4.66 23.15
C PRO A 83 -12.15 5.86 22.83
N ASP A 84 -12.92 5.74 21.76
CA ASP A 84 -13.91 6.73 21.31
C ASP A 84 -13.38 8.16 21.10
N GLN A 85 -12.09 8.30 20.83
CA GLN A 85 -11.42 9.57 20.63
C GLN A 85 -11.86 10.22 19.31
N THR A 86 -12.27 11.50 19.36
CA THR A 86 -12.54 12.29 18.15
C THR A 86 -11.23 12.67 17.45
N LEU A 87 -11.29 12.98 16.16
CA LEU A 87 -10.11 13.46 15.41
C LEU A 87 -9.54 14.73 16.03
N ASN A 88 -10.38 15.64 16.54
CA ASN A 88 -9.91 16.86 17.21
C ASN A 88 -9.15 16.57 18.49
N SER A 89 -9.65 15.64 19.33
CA SER A 89 -8.96 15.26 20.57
C SER A 89 -7.66 14.50 20.30
N LEU A 90 -7.63 13.65 19.27
CA LEU A 90 -6.41 13.00 18.79
C LEU A 90 -5.38 14.04 18.31
N THR A 91 -5.81 14.99 17.48
CA THR A 91 -4.97 16.08 16.97
C THR A 91 -4.34 16.88 18.11
N ALA A 92 -5.13 17.29 19.11
CA ALA A 92 -4.64 18.03 20.28
C ALA A 92 -3.60 17.20 21.08
N ALA A 93 -3.88 15.92 21.32
CA ALA A 93 -2.97 15.02 22.02
C ALA A 93 -1.64 14.82 21.28
N LEU A 94 -1.70 14.67 19.94
CA LEU A 94 -0.51 14.55 19.11
C LEU A 94 0.36 15.81 19.15
N TYR A 95 -0.21 17.00 19.03
CA TYR A 95 0.56 18.26 19.18
C TYR A 95 1.27 18.34 20.52
N ALA A 96 0.55 18.06 21.62
CA ALA A 96 1.11 18.12 22.96
C ALA A 96 2.24 17.10 23.19
N ALA A 97 2.17 15.93 22.53
CA ALA A 97 3.15 14.87 22.70
C ALA A 97 4.36 15.00 21.77
N ILE A 98 4.18 15.51 20.54
CA ILE A 98 5.27 15.65 19.54
C ILE A 98 6.17 16.86 19.88
N ASP A 99 5.59 17.97 20.30
CA ASP A 99 6.31 19.22 20.49
C ASP A 99 7.53 19.13 21.44
N PRO A 100 7.46 18.43 22.60
CA PRO A 100 8.61 18.22 23.48
C PRO A 100 9.74 17.39 22.82
N ILE A 101 9.40 16.41 21.98
CA ILE A 101 10.38 15.59 21.26
C ILE A 101 11.16 16.45 20.25
N LEU A 102 10.45 17.30 19.51
CA LEU A 102 11.09 18.22 18.59
C LEU A 102 12.02 19.21 19.30
N ASP A 103 11.67 19.65 20.52
CA ASP A 103 12.50 20.53 21.33
C ASP A 103 13.75 19.81 21.90
N GLU A 104 13.61 18.57 22.32
CA GLU A 104 14.71 17.73 22.85
C GLU A 104 15.69 17.35 21.75
N MET A 105 15.19 16.72 20.67
CA MET A 105 16.02 16.15 19.59
C MET A 105 16.59 17.23 18.69
N LYS A 106 15.83 18.30 18.41
CA LYS A 106 16.17 19.36 17.44
C LYS A 106 16.58 18.75 16.10
N PRO A 107 15.66 18.05 15.43
CA PRO A 107 15.98 17.42 14.15
C PRO A 107 16.24 18.48 13.06
N ASP A 108 17.16 18.17 12.15
CA ASP A 108 17.41 18.96 10.95
C ASP A 108 16.32 18.70 9.89
N LYS A 109 15.62 17.55 9.98
CA LYS A 109 14.53 17.16 9.11
C LYS A 109 13.56 16.21 9.79
N VAL A 110 12.26 16.39 9.54
CA VAL A 110 11.20 15.45 9.90
C VAL A 110 10.69 14.75 8.66
N LEU A 111 10.56 13.42 8.71
CA LEU A 111 9.93 12.62 7.67
C LEU A 111 8.57 12.11 8.17
N VAL A 112 7.56 12.27 7.33
CA VAL A 112 6.22 11.72 7.52
C VAL A 112 5.81 10.91 6.30
N HIS A 113 4.86 10.00 6.48
CA HIS A 113 4.40 9.12 5.41
C HIS A 113 2.88 9.20 5.22
N GLY A 114 2.44 9.28 3.97
CA GLY A 114 1.03 9.15 3.60
C GLY A 114 0.16 10.27 4.16
N ASP A 115 -1.01 9.90 4.68
CA ASP A 115 -2.11 10.83 4.84
C ASP A 115 -2.90 10.69 6.15
N THR A 116 -2.33 9.98 7.12
CA THR A 116 -2.97 9.85 8.43
C THR A 116 -3.02 11.18 9.18
N THR A 117 -3.95 11.31 10.12
CA THR A 117 -3.98 12.47 11.05
C THR A 117 -2.65 12.59 11.82
N SER A 118 -2.02 11.47 12.17
CA SER A 118 -0.70 11.46 12.82
C SER A 118 0.38 12.08 11.94
N ALA A 119 0.43 11.73 10.65
CA ALA A 119 1.36 12.28 9.70
C ALA A 119 1.15 13.79 9.50
N MET A 120 -0.11 14.22 9.35
CA MET A 120 -0.46 15.63 9.19
C MET A 120 -0.04 16.45 10.42
N VAL A 121 -0.37 15.99 11.63
CA VAL A 121 -0.02 16.71 12.87
C VAL A 121 1.49 16.76 13.08
N ALA A 122 2.21 15.69 12.77
CA ALA A 122 3.67 15.66 12.85
C ALA A 122 4.30 16.68 11.88
N ALA A 123 3.82 16.74 10.63
CA ALA A 123 4.26 17.73 9.66
C ALA A 123 3.96 19.17 10.12
N MET A 124 2.75 19.44 10.60
CA MET A 124 2.37 20.76 11.12
C MET A 124 3.21 21.16 12.34
N SER A 125 3.50 20.23 13.26
CA SER A 125 4.35 20.48 14.43
C SER A 125 5.77 20.88 14.01
N ALA A 126 6.35 20.17 13.02
CA ALA A 126 7.64 20.50 12.43
C ALA A 126 7.63 21.90 11.76
N PHE A 127 6.59 22.17 10.96
CA PHE A 127 6.42 23.45 10.29
C PHE A 127 6.38 24.65 11.27
N HIS A 128 5.63 24.52 12.38
CA HIS A 128 5.55 25.56 13.40
C HIS A 128 6.91 25.86 14.06
N ARG A 129 7.80 24.85 14.09
CA ARG A 129 9.18 24.99 14.59
C ARG A 129 10.20 25.32 13.52
N ARG A 130 9.76 25.55 12.25
CA ARG A 130 10.63 25.82 11.09
C ARG A 130 11.62 24.68 10.84
N ILE A 131 11.22 23.45 11.12
CA ILE A 131 11.99 22.24 10.82
C ILE A 131 11.57 21.76 9.43
N PRO A 132 12.51 21.58 8.50
CA PRO A 132 12.24 21.07 7.16
C PRO A 132 11.55 19.71 7.16
N ILE A 133 10.59 19.52 6.23
CA ILE A 133 9.74 18.34 6.16
C ILE A 133 9.99 17.58 4.86
N GLY A 134 10.08 16.26 4.95
CA GLY A 134 10.01 15.36 3.80
C GLY A 134 8.74 14.51 3.87
N HIS A 135 7.93 14.56 2.82
CA HIS A 135 6.70 13.78 2.70
C HIS A 135 6.94 12.56 1.81
N VAL A 136 6.89 11.38 2.40
CA VAL A 136 6.98 10.09 1.69
C VAL A 136 5.59 9.67 1.24
N GLU A 137 5.43 9.27 -0.01
CA GLU A 137 4.16 9.00 -0.69
C GLU A 137 3.37 10.29 -0.97
N ALA A 138 4.06 11.35 -1.39
CA ALA A 138 3.50 12.64 -1.73
C ALA A 138 2.73 12.61 -3.07
N GLY A 139 1.74 13.48 -3.21
CA GLY A 139 1.09 13.77 -4.50
C GLY A 139 -0.03 12.83 -4.89
N LEU A 140 -0.47 11.90 -4.06
CA LEU A 140 -1.71 11.16 -4.31
C LEU A 140 -2.91 12.12 -4.27
N ARG A 141 -3.86 11.99 -5.23
CA ARG A 141 -5.06 12.84 -5.31
C ARG A 141 -6.27 12.04 -5.76
N THR A 142 -7.41 12.34 -5.14
CA THR A 142 -8.73 11.88 -5.60
C THR A 142 -9.50 12.99 -6.29
N GLY A 143 -9.13 14.26 -6.05
CA GLY A 143 -9.83 15.43 -6.57
C GLY A 143 -11.00 15.89 -5.69
N ASP A 144 -11.46 15.08 -4.74
CA ASP A 144 -12.50 15.44 -3.76
C ASP A 144 -11.92 15.47 -2.35
N ILE A 145 -11.79 16.66 -1.76
CA ILE A 145 -11.21 16.87 -0.42
C ILE A 145 -11.93 16.11 0.69
N ARG A 146 -13.13 15.60 0.42
CA ARG A 146 -13.96 14.85 1.37
C ARG A 146 -13.90 13.33 1.14
N GLN A 147 -13.17 12.86 0.11
CA GLN A 147 -13.10 11.43 -0.25
C GLN A 147 -11.70 11.01 -0.68
N PRO A 148 -11.04 10.10 0.08
CA PRO A 148 -11.41 9.61 1.41
C PRO A 148 -11.30 10.71 2.47
N TRP A 149 -12.10 10.60 3.51
CA TRP A 149 -12.10 11.57 4.60
C TRP A 149 -11.52 10.93 5.88
N PRO A 150 -10.54 11.57 6.55
CA PRO A 150 -9.95 12.91 6.30
C PRO A 150 -8.70 12.89 5.41
N GLU A 151 -8.35 11.77 4.79
CA GLU A 151 -7.04 11.47 4.19
C GLU A 151 -6.70 12.44 3.04
N GLU A 152 -7.66 12.77 2.16
CA GLU A 152 -7.37 13.69 1.03
C GLU A 152 -7.00 15.10 1.53
N MET A 153 -7.66 15.59 2.56
CA MET A 153 -7.33 16.87 3.18
C MET A 153 -5.94 16.80 3.84
N ASN A 154 -5.67 15.72 4.59
CA ASN A 154 -4.41 15.56 5.31
C ASN A 154 -3.22 15.57 4.35
N ARG A 155 -3.26 14.78 3.25
CA ARG A 155 -2.15 14.71 2.29
C ARG A 155 -1.88 16.03 1.60
N ARG A 156 -2.92 16.77 1.24
CA ARG A 156 -2.79 18.10 0.64
C ARG A 156 -2.17 19.10 1.61
N CYS A 157 -2.55 19.06 2.88
CA CYS A 157 -1.92 19.90 3.91
C CYS A 157 -0.43 19.56 4.10
N ILE A 158 -0.08 18.26 4.14
CA ILE A 158 1.32 17.84 4.26
C ILE A 158 2.12 18.28 3.04
N ASP A 159 1.62 18.01 1.83
CA ASP A 159 2.30 18.39 0.59
C ASP A 159 2.57 19.90 0.53
N LEU A 160 1.58 20.73 0.95
CA LEU A 160 1.68 22.19 0.91
C LEU A 160 2.86 22.74 1.72
N ILE A 161 3.19 22.11 2.85
CA ILE A 161 4.20 22.59 3.81
C ILE A 161 5.53 21.83 3.74
N SER A 162 5.63 20.83 2.85
CA SER A 162 6.82 19.97 2.73
C SER A 162 7.89 20.59 1.84
N ASP A 163 9.16 20.50 2.28
CA ASP A 163 10.33 20.93 1.50
C ASP A 163 10.75 19.87 0.48
N HIS A 164 10.53 18.58 0.79
CA HIS A 164 10.81 17.46 -0.10
C HIS A 164 9.55 16.63 -0.26
N LEU A 165 9.18 16.35 -1.51
CA LEU A 165 7.99 15.63 -1.91
C LEU A 165 8.42 14.38 -2.67
N PHE A 166 8.37 13.22 -1.98
CA PHE A 166 8.78 11.94 -2.53
C PHE A 166 7.57 11.24 -3.15
N ALA A 167 7.35 11.49 -4.42
CA ALA A 167 6.22 10.96 -5.17
C ALA A 167 6.46 9.50 -5.57
N PRO A 168 5.48 8.59 -5.35
CA PRO A 168 5.63 7.19 -5.75
C PRO A 168 5.63 6.99 -7.26
N THR A 169 4.92 7.85 -8.02
CA THR A 169 4.78 7.73 -9.47
C THR A 169 4.94 9.09 -10.17
N ALA A 170 5.15 9.06 -11.49
CA ALA A 170 5.15 10.26 -12.30
C ALA A 170 3.80 11.01 -12.26
N GLU A 171 2.67 10.28 -12.09
CA GLU A 171 1.35 10.89 -11.93
C GLU A 171 1.26 11.66 -10.63
N SER A 172 1.66 11.06 -9.51
CA SER A 172 1.70 11.73 -8.21
C SER A 172 2.54 13.01 -8.26
N ARG A 173 3.69 12.99 -8.96
CA ARG A 173 4.51 14.19 -9.20
C ARG A 173 3.77 15.22 -10.04
N ARG A 174 3.04 14.82 -11.09
CA ARG A 174 2.26 15.77 -11.91
C ARG A 174 1.21 16.50 -11.07
N ASN A 175 0.56 15.82 -10.14
CA ASN A 175 -0.39 16.44 -9.21
C ASN A 175 0.27 17.54 -8.38
N VAL A 176 1.42 17.23 -7.78
CA VAL A 176 2.22 18.20 -6.99
C VAL A 176 2.62 19.43 -7.83
N LEU A 177 3.14 19.19 -9.03
CA LEU A 177 3.56 20.27 -9.93
C LEU A 177 2.36 21.12 -10.42
N GLY A 178 1.21 20.47 -10.66
CA GLY A 178 -0.03 21.15 -11.04
C GLY A 178 -0.56 22.11 -9.95
N GLU A 179 -0.35 21.78 -8.68
CA GLU A 179 -0.72 22.62 -7.54
C GLU A 179 0.33 23.74 -7.24
N ARG A 180 1.45 23.77 -7.95
CA ARG A 180 2.53 24.77 -7.82
C ARG A 180 3.09 24.86 -6.40
N LEU A 181 3.27 23.72 -5.74
CA LEU A 181 3.83 23.65 -4.40
C LEU A 181 5.32 24.07 -4.40
N GLN A 182 5.80 24.58 -3.26
CA GLN A 182 7.15 25.12 -3.12
C GLN A 182 8.23 24.04 -2.95
N GLY A 183 7.85 22.84 -2.48
CA GLY A 183 8.80 21.75 -2.21
C GLY A 183 9.44 21.19 -3.48
N ILE A 184 10.65 20.65 -3.32
CA ILE A 184 11.35 19.91 -4.38
C ILE A 184 10.74 18.51 -4.49
N SER A 185 10.26 18.14 -5.67
CA SER A 185 9.63 16.83 -5.90
C SER A 185 10.55 15.87 -6.64
N PHE A 186 10.54 14.60 -6.18
CA PHE A 186 11.28 13.48 -6.77
C PHE A 186 10.33 12.31 -7.04
N VAL A 187 10.47 11.64 -8.17
CA VAL A 187 9.80 10.36 -8.41
C VAL A 187 10.70 9.24 -7.85
N THR A 188 10.34 8.74 -6.70
CA THR A 188 11.18 7.75 -5.99
C THR A 188 10.75 6.30 -6.22
N GLY A 189 9.50 6.06 -6.61
CA GLY A 189 8.82 4.80 -6.41
C GLY A 189 8.19 4.75 -5.02
N ASN A 190 7.35 3.74 -4.77
CA ASN A 190 6.69 3.53 -3.49
C ASN A 190 7.56 2.63 -2.59
N THR A 191 7.83 3.07 -1.37
CA THR A 191 8.61 2.31 -0.37
C THR A 191 7.97 0.99 0.06
N VAL A 192 6.67 0.76 -0.26
CA VAL A 192 6.03 -0.54 -0.06
C VAL A 192 6.71 -1.64 -0.89
N ILE A 193 7.23 -1.30 -2.07
CA ILE A 193 7.94 -2.26 -2.92
C ILE A 193 9.30 -2.63 -2.31
N ASP A 194 9.99 -1.66 -1.71
CA ASP A 194 11.21 -1.92 -0.93
C ASP A 194 10.91 -2.87 0.24
N ALA A 195 9.83 -2.63 0.98
CA ALA A 195 9.40 -3.46 2.11
C ALA A 195 9.08 -4.89 1.67
N LEU A 196 8.37 -5.02 0.55
CA LEU A 196 8.03 -6.31 -0.03
C LEU A 196 9.28 -7.10 -0.44
N HIS A 197 10.22 -6.46 -1.16
CA HIS A 197 11.46 -7.11 -1.60
C HIS A 197 12.33 -7.53 -0.41
N LEU A 198 12.48 -6.69 0.61
CA LEU A 198 13.21 -7.05 1.84
C LEU A 198 12.56 -8.23 2.55
N THR A 199 11.22 -8.25 2.62
CA THR A 199 10.46 -9.33 3.26
C THR A 199 10.57 -10.63 2.46
N ALA A 200 10.40 -10.59 1.14
CA ALA A 200 10.55 -11.74 0.26
C ALA A 200 11.97 -12.31 0.32
N GLN A 201 12.99 -11.45 0.24
CA GLN A 201 14.39 -11.86 0.37
C GLN A 201 14.68 -12.54 1.72
N ARG A 202 14.13 -12.01 2.83
CA ARG A 202 14.27 -12.62 4.16
C ARG A 202 13.65 -14.02 4.21
N ILE A 203 12.47 -14.19 3.60
CA ILE A 203 11.80 -15.51 3.51
C ILE A 203 12.65 -16.47 2.68
N ASP A 204 13.13 -16.03 1.53
CA ASP A 204 13.84 -16.89 0.57
C ASP A 204 15.24 -17.27 1.07
N SER A 205 15.93 -16.37 1.75
CA SER A 205 17.27 -16.60 2.31
C SER A 205 17.26 -17.42 3.62
N ASN A 206 16.14 -17.43 4.37
CA ASN A 206 16.03 -18.15 5.64
C ASN A 206 15.15 -19.40 5.51
N ARG A 207 15.79 -20.55 5.32
CA ARG A 207 15.10 -21.85 5.16
C ARG A 207 14.21 -22.22 6.35
N GLN A 208 14.65 -21.93 7.58
CA GLN A 208 13.87 -22.26 8.78
C GLN A 208 12.59 -21.41 8.86
N LEU A 209 12.72 -20.10 8.60
CA LEU A 209 11.59 -19.17 8.53
C LEU A 209 10.61 -19.60 7.44
N ARG A 210 11.10 -19.88 6.23
CA ARG A 210 10.28 -20.33 5.11
C ARG A 210 9.50 -21.60 5.46
N HIS A 211 10.14 -22.62 6.05
CA HIS A 211 9.46 -23.82 6.51
C HIS A 211 8.44 -23.55 7.62
N ALA A 212 8.72 -22.61 8.53
CA ALA A 212 7.76 -22.24 9.56
C ALA A 212 6.51 -21.59 8.98
N LEU A 213 6.69 -20.72 7.99
CA LEU A 213 5.58 -20.08 7.25
C LEU A 213 4.81 -21.12 6.41
N ASP A 214 5.51 -22.03 5.71
CA ASP A 214 4.88 -23.06 4.88
C ASP A 214 4.01 -24.02 5.72
N ARG A 215 4.38 -24.28 6.98
CA ARG A 215 3.53 -25.08 7.89
C ARG A 215 2.16 -24.46 8.17
N GLN A 216 2.05 -23.13 8.12
CA GLN A 216 0.75 -22.45 8.25
C GLN A 216 -0.18 -22.76 7.08
N PHE A 217 0.40 -23.10 5.93
CA PHE A 217 -0.31 -23.40 4.68
C PHE A 217 -0.19 -24.87 4.30
N SER A 218 -0.03 -25.79 5.30
CA SER A 218 0.11 -27.23 5.06
C SER A 218 -1.13 -27.90 4.46
N PHE A 219 -2.26 -27.21 4.49
CA PHE A 219 -3.50 -27.62 3.81
C PHE A 219 -3.47 -27.43 2.29
N LEU A 220 -2.48 -26.69 1.75
CA LEU A 220 -2.37 -26.49 0.31
C LEU A 220 -1.90 -27.75 -0.40
N VAL A 221 -2.65 -28.16 -1.40
CA VAL A 221 -2.37 -29.31 -2.26
C VAL A 221 -1.43 -28.84 -3.40
N PRO A 222 -0.23 -29.43 -3.56
CA PRO A 222 0.78 -28.98 -4.54
C PRO A 222 0.30 -28.96 -6.00
N GLU A 223 -0.59 -29.88 -6.35
CA GLU A 223 -1.11 -30.05 -7.72
C GLU A 223 -2.18 -29.03 -8.09
N ARG A 224 -2.68 -28.25 -7.10
CA ARG A 224 -3.70 -27.24 -7.33
C ARG A 224 -3.11 -25.84 -7.36
N LYS A 225 -3.53 -25.05 -8.35
CA LYS A 225 -3.18 -23.63 -8.43
C LYS A 225 -3.93 -22.84 -7.34
N VAL A 226 -3.26 -21.91 -6.68
CA VAL A 226 -3.81 -21.14 -5.55
C VAL A 226 -4.41 -19.82 -6.02
N LEU A 227 -5.71 -19.63 -5.78
CA LEU A 227 -6.38 -18.33 -5.86
C LEU A 227 -6.38 -17.70 -4.46
N VAL A 228 -5.63 -16.63 -4.25
CA VAL A 228 -5.68 -15.86 -3.01
C VAL A 228 -6.73 -14.78 -3.13
N VAL A 229 -7.64 -14.71 -2.15
CA VAL A 229 -8.72 -13.72 -2.12
C VAL A 229 -8.55 -12.80 -0.93
N THR A 230 -8.67 -11.48 -1.15
CA THR A 230 -8.80 -10.48 -0.08
C THR A 230 -9.92 -9.52 -0.42
N GLY A 231 -10.89 -9.35 0.47
CA GLY A 231 -12.03 -8.48 0.28
C GLY A 231 -12.58 -7.99 1.61
N HIS A 232 -12.73 -6.66 1.74
CA HIS A 232 -13.23 -6.04 2.97
C HIS A 232 -13.78 -4.62 2.76
N ARG A 233 -13.80 -4.12 1.52
CA ARG A 233 -14.22 -2.75 1.21
C ARG A 233 -15.73 -2.58 1.45
N ARG A 234 -16.09 -1.47 2.12
CA ARG A 234 -17.49 -1.17 2.46
C ARG A 234 -18.37 -0.96 1.22
N GLU A 235 -17.78 -0.48 0.12
CA GLU A 235 -18.47 -0.28 -1.15
C GLU A 235 -19.02 -1.59 -1.75
N ASN A 236 -18.43 -2.74 -1.38
CA ASN A 236 -18.84 -4.05 -1.84
C ASN A 236 -19.90 -4.72 -0.94
N PHE A 237 -20.25 -4.15 0.23
CA PHE A 237 -21.18 -4.77 1.16
C PHE A 237 -22.58 -4.93 0.55
N GLY A 238 -23.29 -5.97 0.96
CA GLY A 238 -24.60 -6.34 0.41
C GLY A 238 -24.47 -7.20 -0.84
N ASP A 239 -25.18 -6.86 -1.91
CA ASP A 239 -25.28 -7.67 -3.14
C ASP A 239 -23.92 -7.90 -3.82
N GLY A 240 -23.05 -6.91 -3.84
CA GLY A 240 -21.69 -7.06 -4.38
C GLY A 240 -20.92 -8.16 -3.69
N PHE A 241 -21.00 -8.23 -2.35
CA PHE A 241 -20.31 -9.26 -1.57
C PHE A 241 -20.92 -10.66 -1.78
N LEU A 242 -22.25 -10.74 -1.91
CA LEU A 242 -22.95 -11.98 -2.24
C LEU A 242 -22.57 -12.50 -3.63
N ASN A 243 -22.43 -11.62 -4.61
CA ASN A 243 -21.99 -11.97 -5.96
C ASN A 243 -20.55 -12.49 -5.96
N ILE A 244 -19.65 -11.88 -5.17
CA ILE A 244 -18.29 -12.38 -4.97
C ILE A 244 -18.33 -13.79 -4.38
N CYS A 245 -19.11 -14.04 -3.33
CA CYS A 245 -19.24 -15.36 -2.73
C CYS A 245 -19.79 -16.40 -3.73
N LYS A 246 -20.77 -16.04 -4.55
CA LYS A 246 -21.28 -16.91 -5.63
C LYS A 246 -20.20 -17.25 -6.65
N ALA A 247 -19.42 -16.25 -7.10
CA ALA A 247 -18.31 -16.46 -8.02
C ALA A 247 -17.27 -17.43 -7.45
N LEU A 248 -16.87 -17.24 -6.20
CA LEU A 248 -15.93 -18.12 -5.51
C LEU A 248 -16.48 -19.54 -5.34
N GLY A 249 -17.78 -19.69 -5.05
CA GLY A 249 -18.45 -21.00 -4.99
C GLY A 249 -18.45 -21.74 -6.32
N GLU A 250 -18.67 -21.04 -7.44
CA GLU A 250 -18.58 -21.65 -8.78
C GLU A 250 -17.14 -22.03 -9.14
N LEU A 251 -16.18 -21.16 -8.87
CA LEU A 251 -14.75 -21.43 -9.08
C LEU A 251 -14.25 -22.61 -8.23
N ALA A 252 -14.80 -22.80 -7.03
CA ALA A 252 -14.49 -23.90 -6.16
C ALA A 252 -14.97 -25.26 -6.69
N ARG A 253 -15.76 -25.33 -7.75
CA ARG A 253 -16.13 -26.58 -8.43
C ARG A 253 -15.00 -27.16 -9.30
N ARG A 254 -13.98 -26.37 -9.57
CA ARG A 254 -12.82 -26.80 -10.35
C ARG A 254 -11.86 -27.62 -9.47
N ASP A 255 -11.41 -28.75 -9.99
CA ASP A 255 -10.49 -29.66 -9.29
C ASP A 255 -9.04 -29.14 -9.26
N ASP A 256 -8.67 -28.22 -10.15
CA ASP A 256 -7.34 -27.65 -10.28
C ASP A 256 -7.12 -26.35 -9.48
N ILE A 257 -8.19 -25.81 -8.85
CA ILE A 257 -8.16 -24.60 -8.03
C ILE A 257 -8.29 -24.93 -6.56
N GLN A 258 -7.55 -24.22 -5.73
CA GLN A 258 -7.80 -24.07 -4.31
C GLN A 258 -7.82 -22.58 -3.94
N ILE A 259 -8.80 -22.20 -3.14
CA ILE A 259 -9.02 -20.81 -2.73
C ILE A 259 -8.54 -20.60 -1.31
N VAL A 260 -7.70 -19.59 -1.08
CA VAL A 260 -7.30 -19.17 0.27
C VAL A 260 -7.80 -17.76 0.51
N TYR A 261 -8.63 -17.61 1.53
CA TYR A 261 -9.22 -16.33 1.87
C TYR A 261 -8.91 -15.97 3.34
N PRO A 262 -7.92 -15.10 3.59
CA PRO A 262 -7.75 -14.45 4.89
C PRO A 262 -8.93 -13.52 5.16
N VAL A 263 -9.93 -13.99 5.91
CA VAL A 263 -11.21 -13.30 6.06
C VAL A 263 -11.11 -12.17 7.08
N HIS A 264 -11.53 -10.97 6.68
CA HIS A 264 -11.58 -9.83 7.59
C HIS A 264 -12.64 -10.04 8.67
N LEU A 265 -12.31 -9.65 9.93
CA LEU A 265 -13.17 -9.92 11.10
C LEU A 265 -14.45 -9.07 11.17
N ASN A 266 -14.66 -8.15 10.23
CA ASN A 266 -15.90 -7.39 10.15
C ASN A 266 -17.08 -8.36 9.91
N PRO A 267 -18.16 -8.30 10.73
CA PRO A 267 -19.33 -9.17 10.58
C PRO A 267 -19.94 -9.14 9.18
N ASN A 268 -19.92 -7.98 8.50
CA ASN A 268 -20.43 -7.83 7.14
C ASN A 268 -19.61 -8.58 6.07
N VAL A 269 -18.42 -9.05 6.44
CA VAL A 269 -17.56 -9.89 5.60
C VAL A 269 -17.60 -11.33 6.08
N LEU A 270 -17.34 -11.54 7.37
CA LEU A 270 -17.19 -12.87 7.96
C LEU A 270 -18.48 -13.70 7.84
N GLY A 271 -19.65 -13.09 8.09
CA GLY A 271 -20.95 -13.79 8.04
C GLY A 271 -21.22 -14.40 6.65
N PRO A 272 -21.35 -13.57 5.60
CA PRO A 272 -21.63 -14.07 4.24
C PRO A 272 -20.58 -15.06 3.73
N VAL A 273 -19.29 -14.80 3.99
CA VAL A 273 -18.20 -15.68 3.54
C VAL A 273 -18.31 -17.07 4.22
N THR A 274 -18.56 -17.11 5.53
CA THR A 274 -18.69 -18.39 6.26
C THR A 274 -19.92 -19.14 5.80
N GLU A 275 -21.05 -18.46 5.61
CA GLU A 275 -22.32 -19.05 5.18
C GLU A 275 -22.25 -19.68 3.77
N HIS A 276 -21.60 -18.99 2.83
CA HIS A 276 -21.60 -19.43 1.43
C HIS A 276 -20.42 -20.30 1.04
N LEU A 277 -19.29 -20.19 1.75
CA LEU A 277 -18.02 -20.83 1.36
C LEU A 277 -17.47 -21.78 2.41
N GLY A 278 -18.01 -21.79 3.64
CA GLY A 278 -17.42 -22.52 4.77
C GLY A 278 -17.36 -24.03 4.60
N ASP A 279 -18.28 -24.63 3.86
CA ASP A 279 -18.40 -26.09 3.67
C ASP A 279 -17.71 -26.60 2.38
N LEU A 280 -17.07 -25.71 1.60
CA LEU A 280 -16.43 -26.10 0.33
C LEU A 280 -15.03 -26.67 0.58
N PRO A 281 -14.72 -27.89 0.13
CA PRO A 281 -13.52 -28.64 0.54
C PRO A 281 -12.20 -28.04 0.04
N ASN A 282 -12.22 -27.25 -1.02
CA ASN A 282 -11.07 -26.57 -1.60
C ASN A 282 -11.05 -25.06 -1.34
N VAL A 283 -11.90 -24.58 -0.42
CA VAL A 283 -11.91 -23.20 0.08
C VAL A 283 -11.40 -23.18 1.52
N HIS A 284 -10.33 -22.45 1.74
CA HIS A 284 -9.68 -22.32 3.03
C HIS A 284 -9.91 -20.91 3.58
N LEU A 285 -10.90 -20.78 4.47
CA LEU A 285 -11.17 -19.55 5.21
C LEU A 285 -10.22 -19.50 6.41
N ILE A 286 -9.29 -18.55 6.40
CA ILE A 286 -8.29 -18.42 7.46
C ILE A 286 -8.39 -17.05 8.15
N LYS A 287 -7.80 -16.96 9.35
CA LYS A 287 -7.71 -15.68 10.07
C LYS A 287 -6.84 -14.69 9.29
N PRO A 288 -7.05 -13.37 9.50
CA PRO A 288 -6.13 -12.36 8.98
C PRO A 288 -4.68 -12.67 9.35
N LEU A 289 -3.79 -12.49 8.39
CA LEU A 289 -2.37 -12.79 8.53
C LEU A 289 -1.56 -11.56 8.95
N ASP A 290 -0.43 -11.80 9.62
CA ASP A 290 0.63 -10.82 9.70
C ASP A 290 1.28 -10.58 8.32
N TYR A 291 2.09 -9.53 8.20
CA TYR A 291 2.66 -9.13 6.91
C TYR A 291 3.58 -10.22 6.32
N LEU A 292 4.42 -10.83 7.16
CA LEU A 292 5.37 -11.86 6.72
C LEU A 292 4.66 -13.11 6.17
N SER A 293 3.63 -13.59 6.89
CA SER A 293 2.78 -14.71 6.48
C SER A 293 1.99 -14.36 5.21
N PHE A 294 1.51 -13.11 5.09
CA PHE A 294 0.77 -12.66 3.92
C PHE A 294 1.66 -12.57 2.67
N VAL A 295 2.89 -12.05 2.79
CA VAL A 295 3.87 -12.06 1.69
C VAL A 295 4.16 -13.49 1.25
N ARG A 296 4.32 -14.43 2.22
CA ARG A 296 4.50 -15.85 1.87
C ARG A 296 3.30 -16.44 1.14
N LEU A 297 2.09 -16.11 1.57
CA LEU A 297 0.87 -16.53 0.86
C LEU A 297 0.81 -15.95 -0.57
N MET A 298 1.13 -14.67 -0.75
CA MET A 298 1.21 -14.05 -2.09
C MET A 298 2.26 -14.74 -2.97
N GLN A 299 3.45 -15.11 -2.43
CA GLN A 299 4.44 -15.88 -3.18
C GLN A 299 3.88 -17.23 -3.69
N ARG A 300 2.98 -17.87 -2.91
CA ARG A 300 2.34 -19.15 -3.26
C ARG A 300 1.14 -19.00 -4.22
N ALA A 301 0.61 -17.79 -4.36
CA ALA A 301 -0.53 -17.52 -5.23
C ALA A 301 -0.19 -17.78 -6.71
N HIS A 302 -1.15 -18.28 -7.46
CA HIS A 302 -1.16 -18.27 -8.92
C HIS A 302 -1.80 -16.97 -9.43
N VAL A 303 -2.96 -16.62 -8.88
CA VAL A 303 -3.68 -15.37 -9.15
C VAL A 303 -4.16 -14.78 -7.82
N ILE A 304 -4.26 -13.46 -7.74
CA ILE A 304 -4.78 -12.76 -6.57
C ILE A 304 -6.05 -11.99 -6.98
N LEU A 305 -7.15 -12.24 -6.26
CA LEU A 305 -8.42 -11.55 -6.40
C LEU A 305 -8.61 -10.63 -5.19
N THR A 306 -8.68 -9.31 -5.39
CA THR A 306 -8.62 -8.36 -4.28
C THR A 306 -9.46 -7.11 -4.49
N ASP A 307 -9.86 -6.44 -3.39
CA ASP A 307 -10.36 -5.06 -3.39
C ASP A 307 -9.37 -4.08 -2.72
N SER A 308 -8.22 -4.59 -2.25
CA SER A 308 -7.21 -3.83 -1.51
C SER A 308 -6.29 -3.03 -2.43
N GLY A 309 -6.12 -1.73 -2.15
CA GLY A 309 -5.15 -0.89 -2.85
C GLY A 309 -3.70 -1.33 -2.67
N GLY A 310 -3.30 -1.70 -1.45
CA GLY A 310 -1.92 -2.15 -1.18
C GLY A 310 -1.55 -3.41 -1.96
N VAL A 311 -2.47 -4.38 -2.05
CA VAL A 311 -2.23 -5.62 -2.82
C VAL A 311 -2.06 -5.35 -4.31
N GLN A 312 -2.77 -4.34 -4.87
CA GLN A 312 -2.59 -3.89 -6.25
C GLN A 312 -1.18 -3.33 -6.51
N GLU A 313 -0.55 -2.74 -5.49
CA GLU A 313 0.82 -2.23 -5.57
C GLU A 313 1.86 -3.34 -5.39
N GLU A 314 1.65 -4.24 -4.42
CA GLU A 314 2.63 -5.23 -3.97
C GLU A 314 2.68 -6.50 -4.85
N ALA A 315 1.53 -7.11 -5.15
CA ALA A 315 1.47 -8.42 -5.78
C ALA A 315 2.14 -8.49 -7.17
N PRO A 316 2.06 -7.45 -8.04
CA PRO A 316 2.79 -7.44 -9.31
C PRO A 316 4.31 -7.57 -9.16
N SER A 317 4.91 -7.01 -8.09
CA SER A 317 6.35 -7.15 -7.83
C SER A 317 6.78 -8.58 -7.46
N LEU A 318 5.82 -9.44 -7.11
CA LEU A 318 6.04 -10.88 -6.93
C LEU A 318 5.70 -11.70 -8.19
N GLY A 319 5.44 -11.04 -9.32
CA GLY A 319 5.02 -11.68 -10.56
C GLY A 319 3.65 -12.34 -10.45
N LYS A 320 2.72 -11.75 -9.68
CA LYS A 320 1.37 -12.30 -9.49
C LYS A 320 0.34 -11.45 -10.22
N PRO A 321 -0.40 -12.04 -11.19
CA PRO A 321 -1.54 -11.38 -11.81
C PRO A 321 -2.59 -11.01 -10.77
N VAL A 322 -3.14 -9.80 -10.88
CA VAL A 322 -4.12 -9.25 -9.93
C VAL A 322 -5.43 -8.94 -10.63
N LEU A 323 -6.53 -9.50 -10.11
CA LEU A 323 -7.89 -9.14 -10.46
C LEU A 323 -8.49 -8.30 -9.34
N VAL A 324 -9.10 -7.17 -9.69
CA VAL A 324 -9.61 -6.21 -8.72
C VAL A 324 -11.12 -6.18 -8.75
N MET A 325 -11.73 -6.52 -7.61
CA MET A 325 -13.19 -6.54 -7.39
C MET A 325 -13.72 -5.13 -7.12
N ARG A 326 -13.49 -4.23 -8.07
CA ARG A 326 -13.95 -2.83 -8.04
C ARG A 326 -14.24 -2.35 -9.46
N ASP A 327 -15.18 -1.41 -9.60
CA ASP A 327 -15.47 -0.76 -10.87
C ASP A 327 -14.48 0.36 -11.19
N VAL A 328 -13.93 0.97 -10.14
CA VAL A 328 -12.94 2.07 -10.23
C VAL A 328 -11.79 1.82 -9.25
N THR A 329 -10.59 2.20 -9.63
CA THR A 329 -9.41 2.14 -8.76
C THR A 329 -8.73 3.51 -8.66
N GLU A 330 -8.16 3.81 -7.48
CA GLU A 330 -7.27 4.95 -7.29
C GLU A 330 -5.85 4.69 -7.84
N ARG A 331 -5.66 3.58 -8.55
CA ARG A 331 -4.38 3.09 -9.07
C ARG A 331 -4.45 2.85 -10.59
N PRO A 332 -4.73 3.91 -11.37
CA PRO A 332 -4.89 3.79 -12.82
C PRO A 332 -3.61 3.33 -13.52
N GLU A 333 -2.44 3.63 -12.93
CA GLU A 333 -1.15 3.22 -13.48
C GLU A 333 -0.98 1.70 -13.55
N ALA A 334 -1.51 0.95 -12.56
CA ALA A 334 -1.45 -0.51 -12.56
C ALA A 334 -2.31 -1.12 -13.67
N VAL A 335 -3.47 -0.53 -13.92
CA VAL A 335 -4.35 -0.92 -15.05
C VAL A 335 -3.67 -0.60 -16.37
N ALA A 336 -3.08 0.59 -16.52
CA ALA A 336 -2.37 1.01 -17.73
C ALA A 336 -1.11 0.16 -18.00
N ALA A 337 -0.43 -0.31 -16.95
CA ALA A 337 0.71 -1.21 -17.05
C ALA A 337 0.32 -2.68 -17.36
N GLY A 338 -0.96 -3.04 -17.25
CA GLY A 338 -1.44 -4.41 -17.43
C GLY A 338 -1.13 -5.36 -16.27
N THR A 339 -0.63 -4.85 -15.14
CA THR A 339 -0.34 -5.64 -13.94
C THR A 339 -1.60 -5.97 -13.13
N VAL A 340 -2.64 -5.15 -13.30
CA VAL A 340 -3.90 -5.25 -12.60
C VAL A 340 -5.04 -5.14 -13.60
N ARG A 341 -6.11 -5.92 -13.38
CA ARG A 341 -7.33 -5.89 -14.19
C ARG A 341 -8.57 -5.73 -13.33
N LEU A 342 -9.42 -4.75 -13.66
CA LEU A 342 -10.70 -4.56 -12.97
C LEU A 342 -11.70 -5.60 -13.46
N VAL A 343 -12.37 -6.29 -12.53
CA VAL A 343 -13.43 -7.27 -12.81
C VAL A 343 -14.77 -6.89 -12.17
N GLY A 344 -14.81 -5.81 -11.37
CA GLY A 344 -16.01 -5.42 -10.64
C GLY A 344 -16.44 -6.48 -9.62
N THR A 345 -17.72 -6.45 -9.24
CA THR A 345 -18.31 -7.40 -8.28
C THR A 345 -19.32 -8.35 -8.93
N GLU A 346 -19.46 -8.30 -10.25
CA GLU A 346 -20.38 -9.17 -10.96
C GLU A 346 -19.85 -10.60 -11.03
N THR A 347 -20.69 -11.58 -10.64
CA THR A 347 -20.33 -13.01 -10.56
C THR A 347 -19.64 -13.52 -11.82
N ASP A 348 -20.27 -13.31 -12.99
CA ASP A 348 -19.76 -13.82 -14.27
C ASP A 348 -18.45 -13.15 -14.69
N ALA A 349 -18.26 -11.86 -14.38
CA ALA A 349 -17.03 -11.14 -14.71
C ALA A 349 -15.84 -11.67 -13.89
N ILE A 350 -16.06 -11.93 -12.60
CA ILE A 350 -15.03 -12.55 -11.72
C ILE A 350 -14.67 -13.94 -12.24
N ILE A 351 -15.67 -14.79 -12.54
CA ILE A 351 -15.44 -16.17 -13.04
C ILE A 351 -14.66 -16.13 -14.36
N ARG A 352 -15.07 -15.30 -15.31
CA ARG A 352 -14.35 -15.17 -16.60
C ARG A 352 -12.92 -14.69 -16.39
N GLY A 353 -12.70 -13.67 -15.54
CA GLY A 353 -11.38 -13.13 -15.28
C GLY A 353 -10.43 -14.16 -14.67
N VAL A 354 -10.90 -14.93 -13.68
CA VAL A 354 -10.12 -16.00 -13.04
C VAL A 354 -9.83 -17.12 -14.02
N ASN A 355 -10.86 -17.65 -14.71
CA ASN A 355 -10.70 -18.74 -15.67
C ASN A 355 -9.72 -18.37 -16.78
N ALA A 356 -9.78 -17.14 -17.31
CA ALA A 356 -8.85 -16.70 -18.35
C ALA A 356 -7.37 -16.81 -17.92
N LEU A 357 -7.06 -16.47 -16.66
CA LEU A 357 -5.69 -16.57 -16.12
C LEU A 357 -5.30 -17.99 -15.68
N PHE A 358 -6.26 -18.87 -15.43
CA PHE A 358 -6.01 -20.26 -15.07
C PHE A 358 -5.88 -21.17 -16.27
N ASP A 359 -6.58 -20.87 -17.38
CA ASP A 359 -6.69 -21.71 -18.57
C ASP A 359 -5.73 -21.29 -19.69
N ASP A 360 -5.24 -20.03 -19.70
CA ASP A 360 -4.31 -19.50 -20.69
C ASP A 360 -2.95 -19.14 -20.04
N ASP A 361 -1.99 -20.05 -20.15
CA ASP A 361 -0.65 -19.85 -19.62
C ASP A 361 0.09 -18.67 -20.28
N ALA A 362 -0.17 -18.38 -21.57
CA ALA A 362 0.46 -17.26 -22.27
C ALA A 362 -0.06 -15.92 -21.73
N LEU A 363 -1.34 -15.84 -21.43
CA LEU A 363 -1.95 -14.68 -20.77
C LEU A 363 -1.39 -14.50 -19.35
N TRP A 364 -1.35 -15.58 -18.57
CA TRP A 364 -0.79 -15.57 -17.24
C TRP A 364 0.66 -15.09 -17.25
N GLN A 365 1.50 -15.60 -18.16
CA GLN A 365 2.89 -15.17 -18.33
C GLN A 365 3.00 -13.69 -18.65
N ARG A 366 2.19 -13.14 -19.55
CA ARG A 366 2.19 -11.71 -19.86
C ARG A 366 1.84 -10.87 -18.63
N ALA A 367 0.76 -11.22 -17.91
CA ALA A 367 0.32 -10.49 -16.73
C ALA A 367 1.33 -10.57 -15.56
N SER A 368 2.00 -11.73 -15.40
CA SER A 368 2.99 -11.95 -14.34
C SER A 368 4.33 -11.25 -14.57
N HIS A 369 4.68 -10.94 -15.83
CA HIS A 369 5.93 -10.28 -16.20
C HIS A 369 5.76 -8.79 -16.52
N ALA A 370 4.55 -8.25 -16.41
CA ALA A 370 4.33 -6.83 -16.59
C ALA A 370 5.08 -6.02 -15.51
N ALA A 371 5.75 -4.93 -15.93
CA ALA A 371 6.53 -4.10 -15.02
C ALA A 371 5.64 -3.39 -14.01
N ASN A 372 6.01 -3.44 -12.74
CA ASN A 372 5.24 -2.77 -11.69
C ASN A 372 5.42 -1.23 -11.79
N PRO A 373 4.34 -0.45 -12.00
CA PRO A 373 4.45 1.00 -12.14
C PRO A 373 4.72 1.72 -10.80
N TYR A 374 4.67 1.01 -9.66
CA TYR A 374 4.81 1.62 -8.33
C TYR A 374 6.23 1.56 -7.78
N GLY A 375 7.16 0.86 -8.41
CA GLY A 375 8.54 0.87 -7.93
C GLY A 375 9.35 -0.36 -8.35
N ASP A 376 10.65 -0.23 -8.13
CA ASP A 376 11.68 -1.23 -8.40
C ASP A 376 12.43 -1.68 -7.13
N GLY A 377 11.94 -1.30 -5.94
CA GLY A 377 12.57 -1.62 -4.66
C GLY A 377 13.77 -0.73 -4.29
N LYS A 378 13.89 0.45 -4.91
CA LYS A 378 14.99 1.40 -4.65
C LYS A 378 14.49 2.76 -4.15
N ALA A 379 13.22 2.87 -3.75
CA ALA A 379 12.64 4.13 -3.30
C ALA A 379 13.38 4.70 -2.09
N SER A 380 13.69 3.87 -1.11
CA SER A 380 14.42 4.26 0.10
C SER A 380 15.80 4.81 -0.21
N ALA A 381 16.54 4.20 -1.12
CA ALA A 381 17.86 4.69 -1.54
C ALA A 381 17.77 6.07 -2.21
N ARG A 382 16.81 6.26 -3.11
CA ARG A 382 16.54 7.55 -3.77
C ARG A 382 16.19 8.65 -2.78
N ILE A 383 15.39 8.33 -1.75
CA ILE A 383 15.04 9.29 -0.69
C ILE A 383 16.30 9.68 0.11
N VAL A 384 17.16 8.72 0.46
CA VAL A 384 18.42 9.00 1.15
C VAL A 384 19.33 9.87 0.29
N ASP A 385 19.46 9.58 -1.01
CA ASP A 385 20.26 10.39 -1.94
C ASP A 385 19.75 11.84 -2.02
N ALA A 386 18.44 12.04 -2.12
CA ALA A 386 17.83 13.36 -2.11
C ALA A 386 18.12 14.12 -0.82
N LEU A 387 17.99 13.46 0.33
CA LEU A 387 18.27 14.07 1.65
C LEU A 387 19.72 14.48 1.80
N MET A 388 20.64 13.70 1.23
CA MET A 388 22.09 13.96 1.26
C MET A 388 22.53 14.94 0.15
N GLY A 389 21.61 15.45 -0.65
CA GLY A 389 21.94 16.36 -1.77
C GLY A 389 22.71 15.67 -2.90
N ARG A 390 22.64 14.36 -3.00
CA ARG A 390 23.22 13.58 -4.08
C ARG A 390 22.30 13.55 -5.30
N PRO A 391 22.81 13.34 -6.52
CA PRO A 391 21.96 13.11 -7.71
C PRO A 391 21.01 11.92 -7.48
N VAL A 392 19.73 12.11 -7.78
CA VAL A 392 18.70 11.08 -7.66
C VAL A 392 18.44 10.46 -9.02
N ASP A 393 18.67 9.15 -9.15
CA ASP A 393 18.23 8.36 -10.31
C ASP A 393 16.72 8.09 -10.16
N GLU A 394 15.90 9.01 -10.67
CA GLU A 394 14.44 8.94 -10.49
C GLU A 394 13.83 7.68 -11.08
N PHE A 395 12.79 7.17 -10.43
CA PHE A 395 12.07 6.00 -10.92
C PHE A 395 11.26 6.32 -12.17
N VAL A 396 11.46 5.52 -13.20
CA VAL A 396 10.71 5.56 -14.46
C VAL A 396 10.02 4.21 -14.64
N ALA A 397 8.69 4.20 -14.61
CA ALA A 397 7.93 2.99 -14.87
C ALA A 397 8.08 2.59 -16.36
N GLU A 398 8.50 1.36 -16.61
CA GLU A 398 8.49 0.77 -17.94
C GLU A 398 7.05 0.38 -18.31
N LEU A 399 6.30 1.30 -18.88
CA LEU A 399 4.97 0.99 -19.39
C LEU A 399 5.08 0.28 -20.74
N PRO A 400 4.27 -0.74 -21.02
CA PRO A 400 4.25 -1.39 -22.31
C PRO A 400 3.95 -0.37 -23.42
N ARG A 401 4.76 -0.35 -24.45
CA ARG A 401 4.68 0.61 -25.56
C ARG A 401 3.45 0.42 -26.47
N TYR A 402 2.66 -0.65 -26.27
CA TYR A 402 1.55 -1.01 -27.14
C TYR A 402 0.27 -1.30 -26.35
N ARG A 403 -0.69 -0.40 -26.51
CA ARG A 403 -2.09 -0.56 -26.09
C ARG A 403 -2.95 -1.38 -27.08
N THR A 404 -2.33 -2.02 -28.07
CA THR A 404 -3.05 -2.61 -29.22
C THR A 404 -2.70 -4.08 -29.44
N ASP A 405 -2.36 -4.83 -28.40
CA ASP A 405 -2.32 -6.27 -28.55
C ASP A 405 -3.78 -6.77 -28.67
N PRO A 406 -4.15 -7.46 -29.78
CA PRO A 406 -5.50 -7.99 -29.99
C PRO A 406 -6.00 -8.86 -28.83
N VAL A 407 -5.09 -9.44 -28.04
CA VAL A 407 -5.41 -10.29 -26.90
C VAL A 407 -5.84 -9.48 -25.68
N ASP A 408 -5.27 -8.28 -25.44
CA ASP A 408 -5.73 -7.40 -24.39
C ASP A 408 -7.11 -6.83 -24.67
N VAL A 409 -7.39 -6.49 -25.94
CA VAL A 409 -8.73 -6.12 -26.42
C VAL A 409 -9.71 -7.29 -26.26
N GLN A 410 -9.26 -8.52 -26.52
CA GLN A 410 -10.10 -9.72 -26.42
C GLN A 410 -10.48 -10.03 -24.97
N LEU A 411 -9.57 -9.80 -24.00
CA LEU A 411 -9.85 -9.96 -22.57
C LEU A 411 -10.73 -8.86 -22.02
N ASP A 412 -10.48 -7.61 -22.39
CA ASP A 412 -11.33 -6.50 -22.01
C ASP A 412 -12.76 -6.70 -22.58
N THR A 413 -12.87 -7.28 -23.80
CA THR A 413 -14.16 -7.65 -24.39
C THR A 413 -14.82 -8.82 -23.66
N LEU A 414 -14.06 -9.78 -23.15
CA LEU A 414 -14.58 -10.93 -22.39
C LEU A 414 -15.06 -10.55 -20.98
N ILE A 415 -14.46 -9.52 -20.38
CA ILE A 415 -14.76 -9.06 -19.02
C ILE A 415 -15.86 -7.99 -18.99
N GLN A 416 -16.02 -7.18 -20.08
CA GLN A 416 -17.09 -6.20 -20.15
C GLN A 416 -18.47 -6.88 -20.09
N PRO A 417 -19.42 -6.31 -19.31
CA PRO A 417 -20.79 -6.82 -19.30
C PRO A 417 -21.36 -6.76 -20.72
N GLN A 418 -21.86 -7.89 -21.21
CA GLN A 418 -22.59 -7.93 -22.48
C GLN A 418 -23.77 -6.97 -22.37
N PRO A 419 -24.03 -6.09 -23.36
CA PRO A 419 -25.17 -5.21 -23.34
C PRO A 419 -26.44 -6.07 -23.22
N GLN A 420 -27.21 -5.86 -22.16
CA GLN A 420 -28.50 -6.52 -22.01
C GLN A 420 -29.39 -6.18 -23.23
N PRO A 421 -30.09 -7.16 -23.81
CA PRO A 421 -31.03 -6.88 -24.88
C PRO A 421 -32.06 -5.87 -24.40
N GLN A 422 -32.11 -4.72 -25.05
CA GLN A 422 -33.08 -3.69 -24.75
C GLN A 422 -34.48 -4.31 -24.91
N HIS A 423 -35.19 -4.51 -23.81
CA HIS A 423 -36.63 -4.78 -23.86
C HIS A 423 -37.30 -3.57 -24.52
N GLN A 424 -37.67 -3.72 -25.80
CA GLN A 424 -38.51 -2.78 -26.50
C GLN A 424 -39.82 -2.67 -25.72
N HIS A 425 -40.00 -1.64 -24.93
CA HIS A 425 -41.30 -1.23 -24.42
C HIS A 425 -42.12 -0.73 -25.62
N ASN A 426 -42.93 -1.65 -26.12
CA ASN A 426 -44.00 -1.35 -27.06
C ASN A 426 -45.00 -0.41 -26.37
N GLN A 427 -44.84 0.90 -26.56
CA GLN A 427 -45.88 1.87 -26.23
C GLN A 427 -47.01 1.74 -27.27
N MET A 428 -48.01 0.91 -26.96
CA MET A 428 -49.34 1.06 -27.57
C MET A 428 -49.93 2.38 -27.07
N ARG A 429 -49.83 3.41 -27.87
CA ARG A 429 -50.73 4.57 -27.75
C ARG A 429 -52.13 4.12 -28.14
N SER A 430 -53.03 3.98 -27.17
CA SER A 430 -54.48 3.97 -27.45
C SER A 430 -54.90 5.39 -27.76
N MET A 431 -55.23 5.64 -29.02
CA MET A 431 -56.14 6.73 -29.39
C MET A 431 -57.57 6.27 -29.03
N ALA A 432 -58.24 7.02 -28.17
CA ALA A 432 -59.67 7.21 -28.19
C ALA A 432 -60.11 8.19 -27.10
N GLY A 433 -60.94 9.21 -27.50
CA GLY A 433 -61.86 9.96 -26.69
C GLY A 433 -61.35 11.31 -26.17
#